data_2540c553b9f9e6440961eca49eaf4a3b
#
_entry.id   2540c553b9f9e6440961eca49eaf4a3b
#
_cell.length_a   1.000
_cell.length_b   1.000
_cell.length_c   1.000
_cell.angle_alpha   90.00
_cell.angle_beta   90.00
_cell.angle_gamma   90.00
#
_symmetry.space_group_name_H-M   'P 1'
#
loop_
_entity.id
_entity.type
_entity.pdbx_description
1 polymer ?
#
loop_
_entity_poly.entity_id
_entity_poly.type
_entity_poly.pdbx_seq_one_letter_code
_entity_poly.pdbx_strand_id
1 'polypeptide(L)' 'MTVSAFIFLECAAGRAKDVAKQVAKISGVKLSYAVTGPHDVIAFVEAADINALGTTIVSKIQGVSGVLRTTTNVVVK' A
#
# COMPACT_ATOMS: atom_id res chain seq x y z
N MET A 1 5.51 -20.19 -0.50
CA MET A 1 4.37 -19.56 0.18
C MET A 1 4.39 -18.07 -0.05
N THR A 2 3.22 -17.48 -0.23
CA THR A 2 3.13 -16.02 -0.35
C THR A 2 2.63 -15.41 0.95
N VAL A 3 3.05 -14.18 1.20
CA VAL A 3 2.56 -13.37 2.30
C VAL A 3 1.69 -12.29 1.71
N SER A 4 0.49 -12.11 2.26
CA SER A 4 -0.46 -11.09 1.82
C SER A 4 -0.65 -10.04 2.90
N ALA A 5 -0.91 -8.81 2.49
CA ALA A 5 -1.14 -7.73 3.44
C ALA A 5 -2.09 -6.69 2.87
N PHE A 6 -2.85 -6.07 3.77
CA PHE A 6 -3.59 -4.86 3.47
C PHE A 6 -2.78 -3.68 3.99
N ILE A 7 -2.56 -2.69 3.14
CA ILE A 7 -1.80 -1.51 3.51
C ILE A 7 -2.73 -0.30 3.46
N PHE A 8 -2.85 0.37 4.59
CA PHE A 8 -3.67 1.57 4.71
C PHE A 8 -2.77 2.78 4.62
N LEU A 9 -3.10 3.72 3.74
CA LEU A 9 -2.28 4.89 3.49
C LEU A 9 -3.03 6.16 3.87
N GLU A 10 -2.31 7.07 4.53
CA GLU A 10 -2.76 8.45 4.72
C GLU A 10 -2.00 9.30 3.72
N CYS A 11 -2.72 10.17 3.02
CA CYS A 11 -2.18 10.97 1.94
C CYS A 11 -2.36 12.46 2.22
N ALA A 12 -1.52 13.27 1.58
CA ALA A 12 -1.70 14.72 1.59
C ALA A 12 -3.06 15.07 0.96
N ALA A 13 -3.64 16.19 1.38
CA ALA A 13 -4.94 16.63 0.92
C ALA A 13 -5.00 16.68 -0.61
N GLY A 14 -6.06 16.08 -1.18
CA GLY A 14 -6.28 16.09 -2.62
C GLY A 14 -5.43 15.11 -3.41
N ARG A 15 -4.62 14.27 -2.75
CA ARG A 15 -3.69 13.39 -3.44
C ARG A 15 -4.13 11.93 -3.50
N ALA A 16 -5.23 11.56 -2.85
CA ALA A 16 -5.60 10.15 -2.70
C ALA A 16 -5.74 9.40 -4.03
N LYS A 17 -6.44 9.97 -5.00
CA LYS A 17 -6.64 9.30 -6.30
C LYS A 17 -5.34 9.11 -7.05
N ASP A 18 -4.48 10.13 -7.04
CA ASP A 18 -3.18 10.05 -7.71
C ASP A 18 -2.28 9.03 -7.03
N VAL A 19 -2.24 9.05 -5.70
CA VAL A 19 -1.47 8.06 -4.93
C VAL A 19 -1.96 6.65 -5.23
N ALA A 20 -3.27 6.42 -5.24
CA ALA A 20 -3.83 5.11 -5.54
C ALA A 20 -3.36 4.60 -6.91
N LYS A 21 -3.32 5.48 -7.92
CA LYS A 21 -2.84 5.11 -9.25
C LYS A 21 -1.35 4.76 -9.25
N GLN A 22 -0.54 5.54 -8.55
CA GLN A 22 0.91 5.29 -8.47
C GLN A 22 1.20 3.99 -7.73
N VAL A 23 0.52 3.76 -6.62
CA VAL A 23 0.68 2.53 -5.84
C VAL A 23 0.29 1.31 -6.66
N ALA A 24 -0.75 1.40 -7.46
CA ALA A 24 -1.22 0.30 -8.30
C ALA A 24 -0.15 -0.19 -9.30
N LYS A 25 0.82 0.66 -9.64
CA LYS A 25 1.88 0.31 -10.59
C LYS A 25 3.04 -0.46 -9.96
N ILE A 26 3.07 -0.56 -8.65
CA ILE A 26 4.16 -1.22 -7.94
C ILE A 26 3.99 -2.74 -8.06
N SER A 27 5.07 -3.44 -8.40
CA SER A 27 5.05 -4.89 -8.48
C SER A 27 4.69 -5.48 -7.12
N GLY A 28 3.76 -6.43 -7.11
CA GLY A 28 3.25 -7.05 -5.88
C GLY A 28 1.95 -6.42 -5.38
N VAL A 29 1.60 -5.24 -5.85
CA VAL A 29 0.32 -4.61 -5.50
C VAL A 29 -0.76 -5.19 -6.41
N LYS A 30 -1.76 -5.81 -5.80
CA LYS A 30 -2.87 -6.45 -6.52
C LYS A 30 -4.06 -5.53 -6.67
N LEU A 31 -4.36 -4.75 -5.64
CA LEU A 31 -5.47 -3.79 -5.63
C LEU A 31 -4.99 -2.51 -4.97
N SER A 32 -5.49 -1.38 -5.45
CA SER A 32 -5.19 -0.08 -4.83
C SER A 32 -6.35 0.86 -5.14
N TYR A 33 -7.03 1.32 -4.10
CA TYR A 33 -8.21 2.17 -4.24
C TYR A 33 -8.15 3.36 -3.30
N ALA A 34 -8.58 4.51 -3.81
CA ALA A 34 -8.88 5.64 -2.96
C ALA A 34 -10.21 5.36 -2.28
N VAL A 35 -10.31 5.64 -0.99
CA VAL A 35 -11.47 5.31 -0.17
C VAL A 35 -11.86 6.49 0.71
N THR A 36 -13.07 6.42 1.26
CA THR A 36 -13.51 7.35 2.31
C THR A 36 -13.23 6.74 3.67
N GLY A 37 -13.21 7.56 4.72
CA GLY A 37 -13.02 7.11 6.08
C GLY A 37 -11.68 7.59 6.66
N PRO A 38 -11.18 6.93 7.71
CA PRO A 38 -9.97 7.40 8.40
C PRO A 38 -8.69 7.26 7.58
N HIS A 39 -8.69 6.45 6.53
CA HIS A 39 -7.55 6.29 5.63
C HIS A 39 -7.95 6.74 4.23
N ASP A 40 -6.98 7.14 3.43
CA ASP A 40 -7.24 7.72 2.11
C ASP A 40 -7.14 6.69 1.00
N VAL A 41 -6.24 5.71 1.15
CA VAL A 41 -6.02 4.67 0.15
C VAL A 41 -5.86 3.32 0.87
N ILE A 42 -6.45 2.27 0.30
CA ILE A 42 -6.23 0.90 0.77
C ILE A 42 -5.66 0.10 -0.39
N ALA A 43 -4.56 -0.59 -0.13
CA ALA A 43 -3.91 -1.46 -1.11
C ALA A 43 -3.86 -2.89 -0.58
N PHE A 44 -4.04 -3.87 -1.48
CA PHE A 44 -3.81 -5.27 -1.16
C PHE A 44 -2.58 -5.73 -1.93
N VAL A 45 -1.62 -6.31 -1.21
CA VAL A 45 -0.34 -6.69 -1.79
C VAL A 45 0.00 -8.14 -1.46
N GLU A 46 0.83 -8.74 -2.31
CA GLU A 46 1.38 -10.08 -2.09
C GLU A 46 2.87 -10.07 -2.33
N ALA A 47 3.60 -10.78 -1.49
CA ALA A 47 5.05 -10.90 -1.59
C ALA A 47 5.47 -12.34 -1.33
N ALA A 48 6.68 -12.69 -1.74
CA ALA A 48 7.22 -14.04 -1.55
C ALA A 48 7.41 -14.35 -0.06
N ASP A 49 7.81 -13.36 0.73
CA ASP A 49 8.02 -13.49 2.16
C ASP A 49 7.90 -12.13 2.84
N ILE A 50 7.98 -12.15 4.16
CA ILE A 50 7.85 -10.95 5.00
C ILE A 50 8.94 -9.92 4.69
N ASN A 51 10.15 -10.38 4.40
CA ASN A 51 11.25 -9.48 4.09
C ASN A 51 11.01 -8.74 2.78
N ALA A 52 10.57 -9.45 1.75
CA ALA A 52 10.22 -8.83 0.47
C ALA A 52 9.06 -7.84 0.63
N LEU A 53 8.09 -8.17 1.47
CA LEU A 53 6.98 -7.26 1.76
C LEU A 53 7.50 -5.93 2.31
N GLY A 54 8.32 -6.00 3.35
CA GLY A 54 8.82 -4.79 4.00
C GLY A 54 9.82 -4.00 3.16
N THR A 55 10.83 -4.68 2.62
CA THR A 55 11.95 -3.99 1.96
C THR A 55 11.66 -3.58 0.53
N THR A 56 10.75 -4.28 -0.16
CA THR A 56 10.47 -3.98 -1.55
C THR A 56 9.15 -3.24 -1.70
N ILE A 57 8.05 -3.84 -1.25
CA ILE A 57 6.72 -3.29 -1.51
C ILE A 57 6.43 -2.08 -0.63
N VAL A 58 6.55 -2.23 0.68
CA VAL A 58 6.23 -1.15 1.62
C VAL A 58 7.16 0.04 1.40
N SER A 59 8.45 -0.22 1.19
CA SER A 59 9.42 0.84 0.94
C SER A 59 9.07 1.64 -0.31
N LYS A 60 8.67 0.97 -1.40
CA LYS A 60 8.26 1.65 -2.63
C LYS A 60 6.98 2.45 -2.44
N ILE A 61 6.02 1.91 -1.70
CA ILE A 61 4.78 2.62 -1.40
C ILE A 61 5.08 3.89 -0.61
N GLN A 62 5.94 3.81 0.39
CA GLN A 62 6.32 4.97 1.20
C GLN A 62 7.04 6.03 0.38
N GLY A 63 7.68 5.64 -0.72
CA GLY A 63 8.36 6.57 -1.61
C GLY A 63 7.44 7.29 -2.60
N VAL A 64 6.17 6.93 -2.67
CA VAL A 64 5.22 7.60 -3.57
C VAL A 64 4.93 9.01 -3.05
N SER A 65 5.05 10.00 -3.95
CA SER A 65 4.77 11.39 -3.59
C SER A 65 3.31 11.54 -3.14
N GLY A 66 3.12 12.17 -1.98
CA GLY A 66 1.79 12.38 -1.40
C GLY A 66 1.45 11.41 -0.28
N VAL A 67 2.22 10.33 -0.10
CA VAL A 67 2.02 9.40 1.01
C VAL A 67 2.63 9.99 2.27
N LEU A 68 1.81 10.12 3.32
CA LEU A 68 2.26 10.66 4.61
C LEU A 68 2.56 9.55 5.61
N ARG A 69 1.74 8.50 5.61
CA ARG A 69 1.87 7.40 6.57
C ARG A 69 1.29 6.13 5.97
N THR A 70 1.89 5.00 6.33
CA THR A 70 1.37 3.69 5.96
C THR A 70 1.21 2.82 7.19
N THR A 71 0.18 1.97 7.18
CA THR A 71 -0.02 0.94 8.19
C THR A 71 -0.16 -0.38 7.46
N THR A 72 0.73 -1.32 7.75
CA THR A 72 0.76 -2.62 7.09
C THR A 72 0.10 -3.66 7.98
N ASN A 73 -0.92 -4.33 7.46
CA ASN A 73 -1.66 -5.36 8.19
C ASN A 73 -1.45 -6.68 7.46
N VAL A 74 -0.56 -7.50 7.99
CA VAL A 74 -0.25 -8.80 7.40
C VAL A 74 -1.40 -9.75 7.67
N VAL A 75 -1.84 -10.45 6.63
CA VAL A 75 -2.94 -11.42 6.77
C VAL A 75 -2.43 -12.62 7.56
N VAL A 76 -3.16 -12.97 8.61
CA VAL A 76 -2.94 -14.20 9.39
C VAL A 76 -4.14 -15.10 9.21
N LYS A 77 -3.85 -16.38 9.04
CA LYS A 77 -4.92 -17.36 8.84
C LYS A 77 -4.98 -18.35 9.98
#